data_53dad5370abcaa321ef371ffcda4b69f
#
_entry.id   53dad5370abcaa321ef371ffcda4b69f
#
_cell.length_a   1.000
_cell.length_b   1.000
_cell.length_c   1.000
_cell.angle_alpha   90.00
_cell.angle_beta   90.00
_cell.angle_gamma   90.00
#
_symmetry.space_group_name_H-M   'P 1'
#
loop_
_entity.id
_entity.type
_entity.pdbx_description
1 polymer ?
#
loop_
_entity_poly.entity_id
_entity_poly.type
_entity_poly.pdbx_seq_one_letter_code
_entity_poly.pdbx_strand_id
1 'polypeptide(L)'
;MRLSALEMIEKTTSESYFQAQLAARAFSDEIAAPTNAKTLTKALSYLNRRELRRVRRAYQFAEEAHDGQRRLSGHPYVTHPLAVAGVLADMHMDHQSIMAALLHDVLEDSGIDKEVLVESFGEEVADIVDGVSKLATIYKTSAEEHAENFQKMAMATTQDLRVILVKLADRLHNMRTIGALDRDKRRRIARETLDFYAPIANRLGMNAIKIELEELGFETVYPLRAGLIGRAVSAARGNRKALMEEIRKSILAVLKREGIDATVVGREKHLYSIYTKMKAQRKSFGD
;
A
#
# COMPACT_ATOMS: atom_id res chain seq x y z
N MET A 1 -4.50 0.29 -35.96
CA MET A 1 -5.48 -0.82 -35.83
C MET A 1 -6.68 -0.28 -35.06
N ARG A 2 -7.88 -0.25 -35.66
CA ARG A 2 -9.10 0.24 -34.98
C ARG A 2 -9.60 -0.88 -34.05
N LEU A 3 -9.78 -0.56 -32.76
CA LEU A 3 -10.40 -1.46 -31.81
C LEU A 3 -11.82 -1.79 -32.23
N SER A 4 -12.28 -3.03 -32.01
CA SER A 4 -13.66 -3.42 -32.28
C SER A 4 -14.64 -2.69 -31.35
N ALA A 5 -15.89 -2.54 -31.75
CA ALA A 5 -16.92 -1.87 -30.93
C ALA A 5 -17.09 -2.55 -29.56
N LEU A 6 -16.93 -3.89 -29.49
CA LEU A 6 -16.93 -4.68 -28.23
C LEU A 6 -15.77 -4.28 -27.30
N GLU A 7 -14.55 -4.16 -27.83
CA GLU A 7 -13.38 -3.71 -27.04
C GLU A 7 -13.52 -2.27 -26.53
N MET A 8 -14.20 -1.41 -27.31
CA MET A 8 -14.50 -0.04 -26.88
C MET A 8 -15.53 0.00 -25.74
N ILE A 9 -16.59 -0.82 -25.84
CA ILE A 9 -17.63 -0.95 -24.80
C ILE A 9 -17.04 -1.53 -23.52
N GLU A 10 -16.25 -2.60 -23.60
CA GLU A 10 -15.55 -3.18 -22.46
C GLU A 10 -14.58 -2.19 -21.81
N LYS A 11 -13.84 -1.41 -22.61
CA LYS A 11 -12.94 -0.37 -22.11
C LYS A 11 -13.68 0.71 -21.33
N THR A 12 -14.78 1.23 -21.89
CA THR A 12 -15.55 2.33 -21.28
C THR A 12 -16.26 1.89 -20.00
N THR A 13 -16.87 0.71 -20.00
CA THR A 13 -17.57 0.15 -18.83
C THR A 13 -16.59 -0.20 -17.71
N SER A 14 -15.42 -0.76 -18.07
CA SER A 14 -14.35 -1.06 -17.11
C SER A 14 -13.79 0.19 -16.43
N GLU A 15 -13.61 1.26 -17.20
CA GLU A 15 -13.09 2.51 -16.69
C GLU A 15 -14.09 3.21 -15.77
N SER A 16 -15.35 3.30 -16.15
CA SER A 16 -16.41 3.90 -15.32
C SER A 16 -16.59 3.16 -14.00
N TYR A 17 -16.53 1.82 -14.03
CA TYR A 17 -16.60 1.00 -12.81
C TYR A 17 -15.38 1.22 -11.90
N PHE A 18 -14.19 1.29 -12.48
CA PHE A 18 -12.96 1.55 -11.75
C PHE A 18 -12.99 2.92 -11.08
N GLN A 19 -13.40 3.97 -11.80
CA GLN A 19 -13.50 5.34 -11.25
C GLN A 19 -14.53 5.43 -10.11
N ALA A 20 -15.66 4.72 -10.22
CA ALA A 20 -16.66 4.68 -9.15
C ALA A 20 -16.12 3.99 -7.87
N GLN A 21 -15.32 2.92 -8.01
CA GLN A 21 -14.69 2.26 -6.85
C GLN A 21 -13.61 3.14 -6.21
N LEU A 22 -12.79 3.82 -7.02
CA LEU A 22 -11.79 4.75 -6.51
C LEU A 22 -12.42 5.90 -5.75
N ALA A 23 -13.51 6.50 -6.26
CA ALA A 23 -14.21 7.58 -5.58
C ALA A 23 -14.76 7.13 -4.20
N ALA A 24 -15.30 5.90 -4.13
CA ALA A 24 -15.79 5.33 -2.87
C ALA A 24 -14.66 5.08 -1.86
N ARG A 25 -13.46 4.68 -2.32
CA ARG A 25 -12.29 4.45 -1.45
C ARG A 25 -11.60 5.74 -1.03
N ALA A 26 -11.39 6.69 -1.96
CA ALA A 26 -10.78 7.97 -1.65
C ALA A 26 -11.50 8.66 -0.48
N PHE A 27 -12.83 8.52 -0.41
CA PHE A 27 -13.61 9.04 0.70
C PHE A 27 -13.35 8.32 2.04
N SER A 28 -13.02 7.01 2.04
CA SER A 28 -12.69 6.27 3.26
C SER A 28 -11.22 6.47 3.69
N ASP A 29 -10.30 6.63 2.74
CA ASP A 29 -8.87 6.79 3.00
C ASP A 29 -8.50 8.20 3.48
N GLU A 30 -9.23 9.24 3.02
CA GLU A 30 -9.08 10.62 3.54
C GLU A 30 -9.36 10.73 5.05
N ILE A 31 -10.18 9.82 5.61
CA ILE A 31 -10.50 9.80 7.04
C ILE A 31 -9.39 9.14 7.86
N ALA A 32 -8.57 8.27 7.28
CA ALA A 32 -7.60 7.44 7.99
C ALA A 32 -6.15 7.95 7.92
N ALA A 33 -5.76 8.66 6.86
CA ALA A 33 -4.38 9.13 6.69
C ALA A 33 -4.11 10.45 7.43
N PRO A 34 -2.91 10.64 8.02
CA PRO A 34 -2.53 11.94 8.57
C PRO A 34 -2.55 13.02 7.48
N THR A 35 -3.38 14.05 7.65
CA THR A 35 -3.52 15.15 6.69
C THR A 35 -2.61 16.34 7.01
N ASN A 36 -1.99 16.34 8.19
CA ASN A 36 -1.08 17.40 8.65
C ASN A 36 -0.18 16.90 9.80
N ALA A 37 0.82 17.69 10.17
CA ALA A 37 1.77 17.36 11.24
C ALA A 37 1.10 17.08 12.60
N LYS A 38 -0.07 17.68 12.89
CA LYS A 38 -0.78 17.47 14.16
C LYS A 38 -1.42 16.08 14.21
N THR A 39 -2.03 15.62 13.13
CA THR A 39 -2.61 14.28 13.05
C THR A 39 -1.54 13.21 13.06
N LEU A 40 -0.40 13.42 12.36
CA LEU A 40 0.76 12.54 12.45
C LEU A 40 1.31 12.47 13.88
N THR A 41 1.47 13.60 14.57
CA THR A 41 1.93 13.62 15.97
C THR A 41 1.04 12.80 16.90
N LYS A 42 -0.28 12.77 16.64
CA LYS A 42 -1.23 11.95 17.42
C LYS A 42 -1.02 10.46 17.16
N ALA A 43 -0.80 10.07 15.90
CA ALA A 43 -0.51 8.68 15.53
C ALA A 43 0.82 8.18 16.15
N LEU A 44 1.78 9.08 16.35
CA LEU A 44 3.10 8.81 16.92
C LEU A 44 3.15 8.94 18.47
N SER A 45 2.02 8.74 19.15
CA SER A 45 1.94 8.88 20.62
C SER A 45 2.84 7.91 21.40
N TYR A 46 3.32 6.85 20.76
CA TYR A 46 4.26 5.87 21.31
C TYR A 46 5.72 6.36 21.33
N LEU A 47 6.05 7.43 20.59
CA LEU A 47 7.38 8.04 20.60
C LEU A 47 7.56 9.01 21.76
N ASN A 48 8.78 9.12 22.27
CA ASN A 48 9.11 10.08 23.31
C ASN A 48 9.19 11.52 22.76
N ARG A 49 9.24 12.52 23.68
CA ARG A 49 9.26 13.94 23.31
C ARG A 49 10.46 14.36 22.45
N ARG A 50 11.62 13.70 22.61
CA ARG A 50 12.84 14.02 21.85
C ARG A 50 12.69 13.49 20.42
N GLU A 51 12.21 12.28 20.25
CA GLU A 51 11.92 11.65 18.96
C GLU A 51 10.86 12.42 18.17
N LEU A 52 9.75 12.80 18.82
CA LEU A 52 8.71 13.62 18.19
C LEU A 52 9.24 14.98 17.71
N ARG A 53 10.20 15.61 18.41
CA ARG A 53 10.82 16.86 17.92
C ARG A 53 11.62 16.62 16.65
N ARG A 54 12.37 15.50 16.58
CA ARG A 54 13.13 15.13 15.38
C ARG A 54 12.21 14.86 14.19
N VAL A 55 11.13 14.11 14.38
CA VAL A 55 10.13 13.85 13.34
C VAL A 55 9.48 15.14 12.84
N ARG A 56 9.13 16.07 13.73
CA ARG A 56 8.59 17.39 13.32
C ARG A 56 9.58 18.20 12.49
N ARG A 57 10.87 18.16 12.82
CA ARG A 57 11.91 18.83 12.04
C ARG A 57 12.01 18.19 10.64
N ALA A 58 11.94 16.87 10.54
CA ALA A 58 11.94 16.17 9.24
C ALA A 58 10.70 16.54 8.40
N TYR A 59 9.52 16.64 9.02
CA TYR A 59 8.31 17.12 8.33
C TYR A 59 8.47 18.54 7.79
N GLN A 60 8.95 19.49 8.61
CA GLN A 60 9.18 20.87 8.18
C GLN A 60 10.17 20.95 7.02
N PHE A 61 11.26 20.19 7.11
CA PHE A 61 12.25 20.11 6.04
C PHE A 61 11.64 19.57 4.73
N ALA A 62 10.84 18.50 4.81
CA ALA A 62 10.16 17.93 3.64
C ALA A 62 9.12 18.92 3.05
N GLU A 63 8.39 19.64 3.90
CA GLU A 63 7.42 20.66 3.49
C GLU A 63 8.12 21.82 2.75
N GLU A 64 9.26 22.30 3.25
CA GLU A 64 10.07 23.33 2.60
C GLU A 64 10.70 22.83 1.29
N ALA A 65 11.23 21.60 1.27
CA ALA A 65 11.84 21.00 0.10
C ALA A 65 10.85 20.79 -1.07
N HIS A 66 9.58 20.57 -0.75
CA HIS A 66 8.49 20.38 -1.74
C HIS A 66 7.58 21.61 -1.87
N ASP A 67 8.02 22.79 -1.41
CA ASP A 67 7.20 24.00 -1.49
C ASP A 67 6.81 24.31 -2.95
N GLY A 68 5.56 24.67 -3.15
CA GLY A 68 4.98 24.91 -4.47
C GLY A 68 4.73 23.66 -5.33
N GLN A 69 5.23 22.49 -4.97
CA GLN A 69 4.99 21.25 -5.71
C GLN A 69 3.59 20.69 -5.43
N ARG A 70 2.97 20.13 -6.47
CA ARG A 70 1.64 19.51 -6.38
C ARG A 70 1.64 18.11 -7.01
N ARG A 71 0.88 17.22 -6.41
CA ARG A 71 0.57 15.91 -6.99
C ARG A 71 -0.40 16.06 -8.17
N LEU A 72 -0.49 15.02 -9.02
CA LEU A 72 -1.48 14.97 -10.10
C LEU A 72 -2.94 15.06 -9.60
N SER A 73 -3.19 14.70 -8.34
CA SER A 73 -4.48 14.90 -7.67
C SER A 73 -4.78 16.36 -7.28
N GLY A 74 -3.82 17.28 -7.48
CA GLY A 74 -3.94 18.71 -7.12
C GLY A 74 -3.55 19.04 -5.66
N HIS A 75 -3.39 18.06 -4.78
CA HIS A 75 -2.98 18.28 -3.40
C HIS A 75 -1.50 18.72 -3.29
N PRO A 76 -1.10 19.44 -2.22
CA PRO A 76 0.31 19.72 -1.94
C PRO A 76 1.13 18.42 -1.88
N TYR A 77 2.36 18.44 -2.41
CA TYR A 77 3.18 17.23 -2.50
C TYR A 77 3.44 16.57 -1.13
N VAL A 78 3.66 17.39 -0.09
CA VAL A 78 3.94 16.94 1.29
C VAL A 78 2.87 16.00 1.87
N THR A 79 1.65 16.00 1.32
CA THR A 79 0.59 15.07 1.74
C THR A 79 0.96 13.60 1.49
N HIS A 80 1.81 13.33 0.48
CA HIS A 80 2.30 11.99 0.19
C HIS A 80 3.26 11.45 1.27
N PRO A 81 4.41 12.12 1.56
CA PRO A 81 5.28 11.65 2.63
C PRO A 81 4.58 11.57 3.99
N LEU A 82 3.61 12.46 4.27
CA LEU A 82 2.78 12.35 5.48
C LEU A 82 1.98 11.05 5.53
N ALA A 83 1.34 10.67 4.43
CA ALA A 83 0.57 9.43 4.37
C ALA A 83 1.48 8.19 4.47
N VAL A 84 2.66 8.21 3.83
CA VAL A 84 3.68 7.15 3.95
C VAL A 84 4.14 7.01 5.41
N ALA A 85 4.45 8.11 6.08
CA ALA A 85 4.80 8.13 7.51
C ALA A 85 3.64 7.61 8.38
N GLY A 86 2.38 7.89 8.00
CA GLY A 86 1.19 7.37 8.66
C GLY A 86 1.11 5.85 8.61
N VAL A 87 1.36 5.23 7.46
CA VAL A 87 1.39 3.76 7.31
C VAL A 87 2.44 3.14 8.24
N LEU A 88 3.62 3.75 8.34
CA LEU A 88 4.67 3.26 9.25
C LEU A 88 4.35 3.54 10.73
N ALA A 89 3.63 4.61 11.04
CA ALA A 89 3.15 4.91 12.39
C ALA A 89 2.15 3.85 12.88
N ASP A 90 1.24 3.39 12.01
CA ASP A 90 0.30 2.30 12.32
C ASP A 90 1.02 0.97 12.62
N MET A 91 2.24 0.82 12.08
CA MET A 91 3.13 -0.32 12.36
C MET A 91 4.02 -0.10 13.60
N HIS A 92 3.91 1.04 14.30
CA HIS A 92 4.74 1.42 15.45
C HIS A 92 6.24 1.41 15.15
N MET A 93 6.62 1.86 13.93
CA MET A 93 8.02 1.95 13.52
C MET A 93 8.78 3.02 14.31
N ASP A 94 10.10 2.86 14.40
CA ASP A 94 11.00 3.79 15.05
C ASP A 94 11.01 5.17 14.39
N HIS A 95 11.50 6.18 15.13
CA HIS A 95 11.47 7.55 14.65
C HIS A 95 12.38 7.80 13.45
N GLN A 96 13.43 7.01 13.24
CA GLN A 96 14.31 7.11 12.07
C GLN A 96 13.55 6.66 10.81
N SER A 97 12.81 5.55 10.89
CA SER A 97 11.93 5.07 9.81
C SER A 97 10.85 6.10 9.45
N ILE A 98 10.24 6.74 10.46
CA ILE A 98 9.24 7.80 10.25
C ILE A 98 9.87 9.04 9.59
N MET A 99 11.07 9.45 10.02
CA MET A 99 11.80 10.55 9.38
C MET A 99 12.18 10.21 7.95
N ALA A 100 12.69 9.00 7.71
CA ALA A 100 13.01 8.54 6.35
C ALA A 100 11.78 8.52 5.44
N ALA A 101 10.61 8.12 5.96
CA ALA A 101 9.35 8.18 5.21
C ALA A 101 8.94 9.62 4.84
N LEU A 102 9.17 10.58 5.73
CA LEU A 102 8.90 11.99 5.44
C LEU A 102 9.85 12.58 4.40
N LEU A 103 11.07 12.06 4.31
CA LEU A 103 12.16 12.59 3.49
C LEU A 103 12.44 11.77 2.22
N HIS A 104 11.71 10.67 1.98
CA HIS A 104 12.10 9.65 1.00
C HIS A 104 12.20 10.16 -0.45
N ASP A 105 11.42 11.17 -0.83
CA ASP A 105 11.43 11.77 -2.16
C ASP A 105 12.33 13.01 -2.27
N VAL A 106 12.89 13.51 -1.15
CA VAL A 106 13.65 14.77 -1.14
C VAL A 106 14.91 14.70 -2.01
N LEU A 107 15.62 13.57 -2.03
CA LEU A 107 16.81 13.40 -2.87
C LEU A 107 16.47 13.37 -4.38
N GLU A 108 15.29 12.80 -4.74
CA GLU A 108 14.90 12.64 -6.15
C GLU A 108 14.25 13.90 -6.72
N ASP A 109 13.40 14.57 -5.93
CA ASP A 109 12.47 15.58 -6.44
C ASP A 109 12.88 17.02 -6.11
N SER A 110 13.86 17.23 -5.18
CA SER A 110 14.21 18.57 -4.69
C SER A 110 15.66 18.97 -4.99
N GLY A 111 16.49 18.08 -5.57
CA GLY A 111 17.89 18.35 -5.86
C GLY A 111 18.75 18.58 -4.61
N ILE A 112 18.34 18.07 -3.47
CA ILE A 112 19.06 18.13 -2.19
C ILE A 112 20.02 16.94 -2.13
N ASP A 113 21.30 17.19 -1.82
CA ASP A 113 22.32 16.17 -1.71
C ASP A 113 22.19 15.38 -0.38
N LYS A 114 22.69 14.13 -0.41
CA LYS A 114 22.66 13.23 0.76
C LYS A 114 23.37 13.82 1.96
N GLU A 115 24.44 14.56 1.73
CA GLU A 115 25.28 15.21 2.75
C GLU A 115 24.45 16.16 3.63
N VAL A 116 23.51 16.89 3.03
CA VAL A 116 22.58 17.79 3.75
C VAL A 116 21.66 17.01 4.69
N LEU A 117 21.21 15.81 4.27
CA LEU A 117 20.43 14.93 5.14
C LEU A 117 21.29 14.37 6.29
N VAL A 118 22.55 14.01 6.02
CA VAL A 118 23.48 13.52 7.05
C VAL A 118 23.68 14.60 8.12
N GLU A 119 23.96 15.85 7.74
CA GLU A 119 24.15 16.97 8.66
C GLU A 119 22.87 17.28 9.47
N SER A 120 21.70 17.20 8.84
CA SER A 120 20.44 17.60 9.45
C SER A 120 19.79 16.50 10.31
N PHE A 121 19.89 15.23 9.90
CA PHE A 121 19.14 14.11 10.49
C PHE A 121 20.01 12.94 10.93
N GLY A 122 21.28 12.92 10.54
CA GLY A 122 22.25 11.86 10.82
C GLY A 122 22.35 10.82 9.72
N GLU A 123 23.48 10.10 9.70
CA GLU A 123 23.86 9.13 8.69
C GLU A 123 22.80 8.03 8.51
N GLU A 124 22.27 7.50 9.61
CA GLU A 124 21.27 6.42 9.61
C GLU A 124 19.99 6.77 8.82
N VAL A 125 19.46 7.99 9.00
CA VAL A 125 18.27 8.45 8.26
C VAL A 125 18.60 8.70 6.79
N ALA A 126 19.75 9.32 6.53
CA ALA A 126 20.21 9.61 5.16
C ALA A 126 20.45 8.32 4.37
N ASP A 127 20.98 7.27 4.99
CA ASP A 127 21.21 5.97 4.37
C ASP A 127 19.90 5.26 4.02
N ILE A 128 18.89 5.32 4.89
CA ILE A 128 17.57 4.76 4.58
C ILE A 128 16.96 5.50 3.39
N VAL A 129 16.99 6.85 3.37
CA VAL A 129 16.44 7.66 2.27
C VAL A 129 17.17 7.37 0.96
N ASP A 130 18.51 7.34 0.95
CA ASP A 130 19.34 7.00 -0.21
C ASP A 130 19.04 5.58 -0.72
N GLY A 131 18.86 4.62 0.19
CA GLY A 131 18.45 3.26 -0.16
C GLY A 131 17.09 3.20 -0.84
N VAL A 132 16.11 3.97 -0.35
CA VAL A 132 14.76 4.05 -0.96
C VAL A 132 14.81 4.67 -2.35
N SER A 133 15.58 5.75 -2.53
CA SER A 133 15.80 6.41 -3.83
C SER A 133 16.47 5.48 -4.84
N LYS A 134 17.53 4.77 -4.45
CA LYS A 134 18.18 3.77 -5.29
C LYS A 134 17.24 2.64 -5.72
N LEU A 135 16.33 2.22 -4.86
CA LEU A 135 15.30 1.24 -5.23
C LEU A 135 14.33 1.79 -6.28
N ALA A 136 14.01 3.08 -6.26
CA ALA A 136 13.09 3.69 -7.24
C ALA A 136 13.67 3.69 -8.67
N THR A 137 14.99 3.85 -8.83
CA THR A 137 15.67 3.84 -10.13
C THR A 137 15.72 2.46 -10.79
N ILE A 138 15.64 1.39 -10.02
CA ILE A 138 15.73 0.01 -10.50
C ILE A 138 14.53 -0.39 -11.38
N TYR A 139 13.37 0.20 -11.18
CA TYR A 139 12.10 -0.21 -11.79
C TYR A 139 11.75 0.45 -13.14
N LYS A 140 12.68 1.16 -13.76
CA LYS A 140 12.41 1.87 -15.03
C LYS A 140 12.49 1.00 -16.29
N THR A 141 12.77 -0.31 -16.17
CA THR A 141 13.14 -1.17 -17.28
C THR A 141 12.33 -2.49 -17.40
N SER A 142 12.53 -3.25 -18.50
CA SER A 142 11.67 -4.32 -19.03
C SER A 142 11.64 -5.67 -18.27
N ALA A 143 10.80 -6.62 -18.72
CA ALA A 143 10.48 -7.89 -18.06
C ALA A 143 11.66 -8.86 -17.81
N GLU A 144 12.78 -8.72 -18.53
CA GLU A 144 13.99 -9.55 -18.33
C GLU A 144 14.76 -9.17 -17.05
N GLU A 145 14.50 -7.97 -16.52
CA GLU A 145 15.14 -7.41 -15.33
C GLU A 145 14.45 -7.79 -14.01
N HIS A 146 13.41 -8.59 -14.05
CA HIS A 146 12.72 -9.02 -12.83
C HIS A 146 13.65 -9.74 -11.85
N ALA A 147 14.55 -10.58 -12.35
CA ALA A 147 15.53 -11.28 -11.50
C ALA A 147 16.60 -10.33 -10.95
N GLU A 148 17.10 -9.39 -11.77
CA GLU A 148 18.07 -8.38 -11.33
C GLU A 148 17.45 -7.39 -10.33
N ASN A 149 16.21 -6.97 -10.56
CA ASN A 149 15.49 -6.09 -9.67
C ASN A 149 15.26 -6.75 -8.30
N PHE A 150 14.92 -8.05 -8.29
CA PHE A 150 14.80 -8.81 -7.05
C PHE A 150 16.15 -8.92 -6.32
N GLN A 151 17.24 -9.17 -7.04
CA GLN A 151 18.57 -9.26 -6.47
C GLN A 151 19.04 -7.91 -5.89
N LYS A 152 18.86 -6.81 -6.62
CA LYS A 152 19.20 -5.45 -6.14
C LYS A 152 18.38 -5.06 -4.92
N MET A 153 17.10 -5.42 -4.90
CA MET A 153 16.24 -5.19 -3.75
C MET A 153 16.63 -6.07 -2.54
N ALA A 154 17.00 -7.32 -2.77
CA ALA A 154 17.56 -8.18 -1.74
C ALA A 154 18.86 -7.59 -1.18
N MET A 155 19.73 -7.05 -2.03
CA MET A 155 20.97 -6.40 -1.61
C MET A 155 20.71 -5.13 -0.79
N ALA A 156 19.78 -4.26 -1.19
CA ALA A 156 19.41 -3.07 -0.42
C ALA A 156 18.79 -3.44 0.93
N THR A 157 17.98 -4.50 0.97
CA THR A 157 17.36 -5.03 2.20
C THR A 157 18.38 -5.68 3.14
N THR A 158 19.50 -6.21 2.63
CA THR A 158 20.57 -6.78 3.48
C THR A 158 21.33 -5.73 4.26
N GLN A 159 21.35 -4.47 3.82
CA GLN A 159 21.97 -3.36 4.55
C GLN A 159 21.05 -2.83 5.65
N ASP A 160 19.80 -2.52 5.31
CA ASP A 160 18.78 -2.09 6.28
C ASP A 160 17.37 -2.48 5.82
N LEU A 161 16.69 -3.31 6.62
CA LEU A 161 15.32 -3.76 6.33
C LEU A 161 14.33 -2.59 6.26
N ARG A 162 14.61 -1.47 6.93
CA ARG A 162 13.72 -0.30 6.95
C ARG A 162 13.54 0.33 5.56
N VAL A 163 14.55 0.22 4.69
CA VAL A 163 14.46 0.67 3.30
C VAL A 163 13.26 0.04 2.58
N ILE A 164 13.09 -1.29 2.69
CA ILE A 164 11.96 -1.97 2.03
C ILE A 164 10.63 -1.69 2.73
N LEU A 165 10.62 -1.46 4.04
CA LEU A 165 9.41 -1.09 4.77
C LEU A 165 8.90 0.29 4.33
N VAL A 166 9.78 1.29 4.22
CA VAL A 166 9.44 2.61 3.66
C VAL A 166 8.93 2.47 2.24
N LYS A 167 9.61 1.67 1.39
CA LYS A 167 9.21 1.48 -0.02
C LYS A 167 7.86 0.76 -0.17
N LEU A 168 7.53 -0.18 0.72
CA LEU A 168 6.21 -0.82 0.74
C LEU A 168 5.11 0.15 1.17
N ALA A 169 5.38 1.03 2.15
CA ALA A 169 4.45 2.07 2.57
C ALA A 169 4.22 3.13 1.47
N ASP A 170 5.29 3.56 0.78
CA ASP A 170 5.24 4.41 -0.41
C ASP A 170 4.37 3.76 -1.51
N ARG A 171 4.66 2.51 -1.87
CA ARG A 171 3.90 1.77 -2.88
C ARG A 171 2.42 1.66 -2.50
N LEU A 172 2.11 1.40 -1.23
CA LEU A 172 0.74 1.31 -0.76
C LEU A 172 0.00 2.65 -0.95
N HIS A 173 0.61 3.77 -0.54
CA HIS A 173 -0.01 5.07 -0.75
C HIS A 173 -0.15 5.43 -2.24
N ASN A 174 0.84 5.09 -3.08
CA ASN A 174 0.75 5.26 -4.52
C ASN A 174 -0.38 4.43 -5.13
N MET A 175 -0.63 3.22 -4.63
CA MET A 175 -1.76 2.40 -5.05
C MET A 175 -3.11 2.96 -4.59
N ARG A 176 -3.21 3.53 -3.40
CA ARG A 176 -4.41 4.21 -2.90
C ARG A 176 -4.79 5.41 -3.77
N THR A 177 -3.79 6.12 -4.28
CA THR A 177 -3.96 7.35 -5.09
C THR A 177 -3.82 7.13 -6.60
N ILE A 178 -3.78 5.88 -7.07
CA ILE A 178 -3.45 5.51 -8.45
C ILE A 178 -4.45 6.05 -9.49
N GLY A 179 -5.64 6.43 -9.05
CA GLY A 179 -6.71 6.94 -9.92
C GLY A 179 -6.40 8.22 -10.68
N ALA A 180 -5.47 9.03 -10.18
CA ALA A 180 -5.03 10.26 -10.83
C ALA A 180 -4.15 10.02 -12.06
N LEU A 181 -3.65 8.79 -12.27
CA LEU A 181 -2.78 8.43 -13.38
C LEU A 181 -3.58 8.03 -14.63
N ASP A 182 -2.96 8.15 -15.81
CA ASP A 182 -3.50 7.57 -17.04
C ASP A 182 -3.62 6.04 -16.94
N ARG A 183 -4.49 5.46 -17.78
CA ARG A 183 -4.85 4.05 -17.72
C ARG A 183 -3.65 3.10 -17.89
N ASP A 184 -2.75 3.39 -18.82
CA ASP A 184 -1.66 2.45 -19.15
C ASP A 184 -0.59 2.48 -18.05
N LYS A 185 -0.26 3.67 -17.55
CA LYS A 185 0.66 3.87 -16.43
C LYS A 185 0.15 3.19 -15.15
N ARG A 186 -1.14 3.39 -14.83
CA ARG A 186 -1.76 2.79 -13.64
C ARG A 186 -1.81 1.26 -13.73
N ARG A 187 -2.12 0.67 -14.90
CA ARG A 187 -2.09 -0.79 -15.09
C ARG A 187 -0.69 -1.38 -14.97
N ARG A 188 0.33 -0.67 -15.46
CA ARG A 188 1.72 -1.08 -15.31
C ARG A 188 2.13 -1.11 -13.84
N ILE A 189 1.89 -0.01 -13.10
CA ILE A 189 2.20 0.09 -11.67
C ILE A 189 1.45 -0.98 -10.87
N ALA A 190 0.18 -1.22 -11.19
CA ALA A 190 -0.61 -2.23 -10.50
C ALA A 190 -0.12 -3.67 -10.77
N ARG A 191 0.33 -3.99 -11.99
CA ARG A 191 0.96 -5.29 -12.28
C ARG A 191 2.25 -5.47 -11.50
N GLU A 192 3.14 -4.48 -11.55
CA GLU A 192 4.37 -4.48 -10.78
C GLU A 192 4.08 -4.68 -9.28
N THR A 193 3.02 -4.06 -8.76
CA THR A 193 2.60 -4.23 -7.37
C THR A 193 2.19 -5.66 -7.07
N LEU A 194 1.40 -6.29 -7.94
CA LEU A 194 0.98 -7.69 -7.78
C LEU A 194 2.13 -8.69 -7.95
N ASP A 195 3.04 -8.41 -8.87
CA ASP A 195 4.12 -9.33 -9.24
C ASP A 195 5.31 -9.26 -8.28
N PHE A 196 5.53 -8.09 -7.62
CA PHE A 196 6.69 -7.85 -6.76
C PHE A 196 6.35 -7.46 -5.34
N TYR A 197 5.67 -6.33 -5.15
CA TYR A 197 5.51 -5.73 -3.81
C TYR A 197 4.62 -6.56 -2.90
N ALA A 198 3.51 -7.09 -3.41
CA ALA A 198 2.62 -7.94 -2.62
C ALA A 198 3.29 -9.25 -2.18
N PRO A 199 4.05 -9.98 -3.03
CA PRO A 199 4.86 -11.12 -2.61
C PRO A 199 5.92 -10.79 -1.56
N ILE A 200 6.55 -9.61 -1.63
CA ILE A 200 7.53 -9.19 -0.63
C ILE A 200 6.86 -8.91 0.69
N ALA A 201 5.78 -8.14 0.70
CA ALA A 201 4.99 -7.90 1.91
C ALA A 201 4.55 -9.22 2.56
N ASN A 202 4.19 -10.23 1.74
CA ASN A 202 3.87 -11.56 2.24
C ASN A 202 5.06 -12.26 2.91
N ARG A 203 6.25 -12.20 2.31
CA ARG A 203 7.47 -12.82 2.88
C ARG A 203 7.93 -12.14 4.17
N LEU A 204 7.70 -10.83 4.29
CA LEU A 204 7.97 -10.06 5.51
C LEU A 204 6.87 -10.22 6.58
N GLY A 205 5.82 -11.00 6.31
CA GLY A 205 4.71 -11.17 7.26
C GLY A 205 3.77 -9.98 7.37
N MET A 206 3.90 -8.97 6.50
CA MET A 206 3.09 -7.74 6.49
C MET A 206 1.73 -7.99 5.83
N ASN A 207 0.93 -8.86 6.44
CA ASN A 207 -0.31 -9.37 5.84
C ASN A 207 -1.33 -8.28 5.51
N ALA A 208 -1.45 -7.23 6.32
CA ALA A 208 -2.38 -6.14 6.08
C ALA A 208 -2.01 -5.38 4.79
N ILE A 209 -0.75 -4.99 4.66
CA ILE A 209 -0.22 -4.31 3.47
C ILE A 209 -0.32 -5.21 2.23
N LYS A 210 0.08 -6.48 2.35
CA LYS A 210 -0.05 -7.46 1.27
C LYS A 210 -1.47 -7.55 0.73
N ILE A 211 -2.44 -7.70 1.61
CA ILE A 211 -3.85 -7.84 1.25
C ILE A 211 -4.33 -6.58 0.51
N GLU A 212 -4.03 -5.41 1.03
CA GLU A 212 -4.47 -4.15 0.43
C GLU A 212 -3.79 -3.92 -0.93
N LEU A 213 -2.50 -4.20 -1.07
CA LEU A 213 -1.79 -4.15 -2.35
C LEU A 213 -2.39 -5.12 -3.38
N GLU A 214 -2.74 -6.34 -2.96
CA GLU A 214 -3.39 -7.34 -3.81
C GLU A 214 -4.79 -6.89 -4.28
N GLU A 215 -5.61 -6.34 -3.39
CA GLU A 215 -6.97 -5.87 -3.73
C GLU A 215 -6.90 -4.67 -4.67
N LEU A 216 -6.11 -3.64 -4.34
CA LEU A 216 -5.93 -2.45 -5.18
C LEU A 216 -5.34 -2.80 -6.55
N GLY A 217 -4.34 -3.68 -6.57
CA GLY A 217 -3.72 -4.18 -7.79
C GLY A 217 -4.71 -4.96 -8.66
N PHE A 218 -5.48 -5.86 -8.05
CA PHE A 218 -6.47 -6.68 -8.74
C PHE A 218 -7.58 -5.84 -9.37
N GLU A 219 -8.14 -4.90 -8.62
CA GLU A 219 -9.18 -3.99 -9.11
C GLU A 219 -8.66 -3.10 -10.25
N THR A 220 -7.41 -2.67 -10.18
CA THR A 220 -6.79 -1.83 -11.21
C THR A 220 -6.50 -2.62 -12.50
N VAL A 221 -5.97 -3.83 -12.39
CA VAL A 221 -5.58 -4.64 -13.55
C VAL A 221 -6.79 -5.34 -14.19
N TYR A 222 -7.73 -5.84 -13.36
CA TYR A 222 -8.87 -6.66 -13.79
C TYR A 222 -10.21 -6.14 -13.23
N PRO A 223 -10.60 -4.87 -13.48
CA PRO A 223 -11.75 -4.23 -12.83
C PRO A 223 -13.07 -4.96 -13.06
N LEU A 224 -13.32 -5.47 -14.27
CA LEU A 224 -14.54 -6.25 -14.58
C LEU A 224 -14.59 -7.55 -13.79
N ARG A 225 -13.47 -8.27 -13.67
CA ARG A 225 -13.40 -9.53 -12.90
C ARG A 225 -13.56 -9.28 -11.42
N ALA A 226 -12.91 -8.25 -10.88
CA ALA A 226 -13.05 -7.83 -9.50
C ALA A 226 -14.53 -7.51 -9.19
N GLY A 227 -15.21 -6.76 -10.07
CA GLY A 227 -16.62 -6.43 -9.92
C GLY A 227 -17.55 -7.65 -10.02
N LEU A 228 -17.29 -8.58 -10.92
CA LEU A 228 -18.09 -9.81 -11.06
C LEU A 228 -17.95 -10.69 -9.81
N ILE A 229 -16.73 -10.95 -9.36
CA ILE A 229 -16.46 -11.74 -8.15
C ILE A 229 -17.04 -11.05 -6.93
N GLY A 230 -16.86 -9.71 -6.79
CA GLY A 230 -17.42 -8.94 -5.69
C GLY A 230 -18.95 -9.06 -5.59
N ARG A 231 -19.67 -8.95 -6.72
CA ARG A 231 -21.13 -9.17 -6.76
C ARG A 231 -21.51 -10.59 -6.38
N ALA A 232 -20.81 -11.60 -6.91
CA ALA A 232 -21.06 -13.00 -6.59
C ALA A 232 -20.83 -13.29 -5.10
N VAL A 233 -19.74 -12.77 -4.52
CA VAL A 233 -19.46 -12.86 -3.07
C VAL A 233 -20.56 -12.17 -2.26
N SER A 234 -20.97 -10.96 -2.64
CA SER A 234 -22.03 -10.22 -1.94
C SER A 234 -23.37 -10.95 -2.02
N ALA A 235 -23.73 -11.51 -3.17
CA ALA A 235 -24.95 -12.30 -3.34
C ALA A 235 -24.91 -13.60 -2.51
N ALA A 236 -23.74 -14.28 -2.46
CA ALA A 236 -23.54 -15.47 -1.66
C ALA A 236 -23.51 -15.19 -0.15
N ARG A 237 -23.30 -13.94 0.28
CA ARG A 237 -23.29 -13.55 1.70
C ARG A 237 -24.63 -13.77 2.37
N GLY A 238 -25.76 -13.46 1.75
CA GLY A 238 -27.11 -13.69 2.27
C GLY A 238 -27.18 -13.71 3.81
N ASN A 239 -27.74 -14.79 4.36
CA ASN A 239 -27.88 -15.01 5.83
C ASN A 239 -26.60 -15.54 6.52
N ARG A 240 -25.42 -15.52 5.84
CA ARG A 240 -24.17 -16.11 6.39
C ARG A 240 -23.65 -15.40 7.62
N LYS A 241 -24.02 -14.13 7.87
CA LYS A 241 -23.61 -13.42 9.09
C LYS A 241 -24.15 -14.11 10.35
N ALA A 242 -25.40 -14.57 10.33
CA ALA A 242 -26.00 -15.33 11.41
C ALA A 242 -25.32 -16.69 11.59
N LEU A 243 -25.06 -17.40 10.50
CA LEU A 243 -24.34 -18.67 10.51
C LEU A 243 -22.92 -18.54 11.05
N MET A 244 -22.17 -17.52 10.64
CA MET A 244 -20.83 -17.25 11.15
C MET A 244 -20.80 -16.97 12.66
N GLU A 245 -21.80 -16.24 13.16
CA GLU A 245 -21.93 -15.97 14.58
C GLU A 245 -22.31 -17.25 15.37
N GLU A 246 -23.13 -18.11 14.82
CA GLU A 246 -23.45 -19.42 15.39
C GLU A 246 -22.23 -20.33 15.46
N ILE A 247 -21.46 -20.41 14.38
CA ILE A 247 -20.18 -21.16 14.33
C ILE A 247 -19.20 -20.61 15.36
N ARG A 248 -19.05 -19.28 15.45
CA ARG A 248 -18.20 -18.62 16.43
C ARG A 248 -18.58 -19.01 17.87
N LYS A 249 -19.87 -18.94 18.19
CA LYS A 249 -20.39 -19.33 19.51
C LYS A 249 -20.14 -20.81 19.82
N SER A 250 -20.36 -21.68 18.85
CA SER A 250 -20.12 -23.12 19.00
C SER A 250 -18.66 -23.44 19.28
N ILE A 251 -17.72 -22.80 18.53
CA ILE A 251 -16.28 -22.98 18.76
C ILE A 251 -15.89 -22.45 20.14
N LEU A 252 -16.34 -21.25 20.54
CA LEU A 252 -16.05 -20.68 21.85
C LEU A 252 -16.57 -21.57 23.00
N ALA A 253 -17.77 -22.17 22.84
CA ALA A 253 -18.32 -23.08 23.84
C ALA A 253 -17.46 -24.33 24.03
N VAL A 254 -16.93 -24.90 22.94
CA VAL A 254 -16.01 -26.05 23.00
C VAL A 254 -14.70 -25.64 23.67
N LEU A 255 -14.10 -24.54 23.25
CA LEU A 255 -12.83 -24.06 23.84
C LEU A 255 -12.95 -23.79 25.34
N LYS A 256 -14.06 -23.17 25.76
CA LYS A 256 -14.35 -22.92 27.18
C LYS A 256 -14.51 -24.22 27.98
N ARG A 257 -15.17 -25.23 27.40
CA ARG A 257 -15.32 -26.56 28.05
C ARG A 257 -13.98 -27.25 28.25
N GLU A 258 -13.07 -27.09 27.29
CA GLU A 258 -11.70 -27.67 27.37
C GLU A 258 -10.74 -26.77 28.18
N GLY A 259 -11.22 -25.71 28.84
CA GLY A 259 -10.38 -24.82 29.66
C GLY A 259 -9.43 -23.93 28.85
N ILE A 260 -9.65 -23.76 27.54
CA ILE A 260 -8.80 -22.95 26.66
C ILE A 260 -9.38 -21.54 26.57
N ASP A 261 -8.62 -20.55 27.06
CA ASP A 261 -8.93 -19.13 26.86
C ASP A 261 -8.46 -18.69 25.46
N ALA A 262 -9.41 -18.39 24.59
CA ALA A 262 -9.12 -18.07 23.21
C ALA A 262 -10.15 -17.09 22.60
N THR A 263 -9.67 -16.27 21.65
CA THR A 263 -10.52 -15.41 20.84
C THR A 263 -10.72 -16.02 19.46
N VAL A 264 -11.98 -16.20 19.06
CA VAL A 264 -12.33 -16.70 17.72
C VAL A 264 -12.71 -15.53 16.81
N VAL A 265 -11.92 -15.33 15.75
CA VAL A 265 -12.14 -14.26 14.75
C VAL A 265 -12.39 -14.91 13.40
N GLY A 266 -13.53 -14.58 12.79
CA GLY A 266 -13.82 -14.95 11.40
C GLY A 266 -13.32 -13.86 10.44
N ARG A 267 -12.68 -14.25 9.35
CA ARG A 267 -12.31 -13.34 8.26
C ARG A 267 -12.87 -13.81 6.93
N GLU A 268 -13.26 -12.86 6.11
CA GLU A 268 -13.63 -13.15 4.72
C GLU A 268 -12.37 -13.30 3.85
N LYS A 269 -12.51 -14.12 2.81
CA LYS A 269 -11.46 -14.29 1.82
C LYS A 269 -11.47 -13.11 0.86
N HIS A 270 -10.30 -12.52 0.62
CA HIS A 270 -10.13 -11.39 -0.29
C HIS A 270 -10.41 -11.78 -1.74
N LEU A 271 -10.91 -10.82 -2.54
CA LEU A 271 -11.32 -11.06 -3.92
C LEU A 271 -10.17 -11.59 -4.78
N TYR A 272 -8.96 -11.05 -4.61
CA TYR A 272 -7.78 -11.54 -5.32
C TYR A 272 -7.43 -12.98 -4.95
N SER A 273 -7.54 -13.36 -3.68
CA SER A 273 -7.32 -14.74 -3.23
C SER A 273 -8.37 -15.71 -3.80
N ILE A 274 -9.61 -15.25 -3.99
CA ILE A 274 -10.66 -16.05 -4.66
C ILE A 274 -10.30 -16.21 -6.14
N TYR A 275 -9.98 -15.10 -6.82
CA TYR A 275 -9.60 -15.10 -8.24
C TYR A 275 -8.39 -16.00 -8.52
N THR A 276 -7.33 -15.91 -7.74
CA THR A 276 -6.13 -16.73 -7.92
C THR A 276 -6.42 -18.21 -7.70
N LYS A 277 -7.27 -18.56 -6.72
CA LYS A 277 -7.72 -19.95 -6.49
C LYS A 277 -8.56 -20.47 -7.66
N MET A 278 -9.54 -19.69 -8.15
CA MET A 278 -10.34 -20.04 -9.33
C MET A 278 -9.46 -20.29 -10.56
N LYS A 279 -8.48 -19.39 -10.80
CA LYS A 279 -7.53 -19.52 -11.90
C LYS A 279 -6.66 -20.78 -11.78
N ALA A 280 -6.10 -21.05 -10.60
CA ALA A 280 -5.24 -22.20 -10.34
C ALA A 280 -5.99 -23.54 -10.47
N GLN A 281 -7.24 -23.58 -10.03
CA GLN A 281 -8.08 -24.78 -10.06
C GLN A 281 -8.90 -24.91 -11.35
N ARG A 282 -8.87 -23.91 -12.26
CA ARG A 282 -9.70 -23.84 -13.47
C ARG A 282 -11.20 -23.98 -13.18
N LYS A 283 -11.65 -23.40 -12.06
CA LYS A 283 -13.04 -23.47 -11.58
C LYS A 283 -13.75 -22.15 -11.74
N SER A 284 -15.08 -22.19 -11.86
CA SER A 284 -15.95 -21.01 -11.76
C SER A 284 -16.22 -20.64 -10.30
N PHE A 285 -16.88 -19.50 -10.06
CA PHE A 285 -17.25 -19.09 -8.70
C PHE A 285 -18.30 -20.01 -8.06
N GLY A 286 -19.10 -20.72 -8.88
CA GLY A 286 -20.15 -21.64 -8.42
C GLY A 286 -19.62 -23.03 -8.01
N ASP A 287 -18.39 -23.37 -8.43
CA ASP A 287 -17.69 -24.62 -8.10
C ASP A 287 -16.88 -24.46 -6.79
#